data_d0980753019870f62c9b55901f620f8c
#
_entry.id   d0980753019870f62c9b55901f620f8c
#
_cell.length_a   1.000
_cell.length_b   1.000
_cell.length_c   1.000
_cell.angle_alpha   90.00
_cell.angle_beta   90.00
_cell.angle_gamma   90.00
#
_symmetry.space_group_name_H-M   'P 1'
#
loop_
_entity.id
_entity.type
_entity.pdbx_description
1 polymer ?
#
loop_
_entity_poly.entity_id
_entity_poly.type
_entity_poly.pdbx_seq_one_letter_code
_entity_poly.pdbx_strand_id
1 'polypeptide(L)'
;PVSEARTSFLRKLAEHARSLDNTRLISAALEVHGDSNPNDKIVEDPFADFVDMINFNEYVGWYDGLPEKCDRVNWIIRYNKPVMISEFGAGALQGYHADRLTRWSEEYQEDLYKRTIPMLSKIPQFRGMTPWILADFRSPKRMLPNIQDGWNRKGLIGQNGIQKKAFYVLQDFYKMKEAEYQQAEKIK
;
A
#
# COMPACT_ATOMS: atom_id res chain seq x y z
N PRO A 1 10.52 14.79 5.21
CA PRO A 1 10.24 16.02 4.44
C PRO A 1 11.12 16.08 3.20
N VAL A 2 10.59 16.57 2.10
CA VAL A 2 11.35 16.82 0.88
C VAL A 2 12.36 17.96 1.14
N SER A 3 13.60 17.75 0.69
CA SER A 3 14.67 18.77 0.73
C SER A 3 15.67 18.50 -0.39
N GLU A 4 16.41 19.54 -0.77
CA GLU A 4 17.47 19.43 -1.79
C GLU A 4 18.55 18.40 -1.38
N ALA A 5 18.98 18.45 -0.12
CA ALA A 5 19.97 17.52 0.42
C ALA A 5 19.50 16.06 0.34
N ARG A 6 18.21 15.80 0.70
CA ARG A 6 17.60 14.47 0.57
C ARG A 6 17.56 14.03 -0.90
N THR A 7 17.06 14.88 -1.78
CA THR A 7 16.93 14.54 -3.21
C THR A 7 18.28 14.28 -3.84
N SER A 8 19.29 15.11 -3.55
CA SER A 8 20.67 14.92 -4.02
C SER A 8 21.29 13.61 -3.53
N PHE A 9 21.07 13.27 -2.26
CA PHE A 9 21.56 12.00 -1.70
C PHE A 9 20.89 10.78 -2.33
N LEU A 10 19.56 10.80 -2.44
CA LEU A 10 18.79 9.70 -3.03
C LEU A 10 19.11 9.52 -4.53
N ARG A 11 19.34 10.62 -5.26
CA ARG A 11 19.82 10.58 -6.64
C ARG A 11 21.12 9.80 -6.76
N LYS A 12 22.12 10.10 -5.91
CA LYS A 12 23.40 9.37 -5.89
C LYS A 12 23.21 7.88 -5.62
N LEU A 13 22.28 7.51 -4.74
CA LEU A 13 21.95 6.10 -4.49
C LEU A 13 21.33 5.43 -5.72
N ALA A 14 20.40 6.10 -6.41
CA ALA A 14 19.79 5.57 -7.64
C ALA A 14 20.83 5.41 -8.75
N GLU A 15 21.70 6.41 -8.96
CA GLU A 15 22.80 6.35 -9.92
C GLU A 15 23.78 5.20 -9.60
N HIS A 16 24.11 5.01 -8.32
CA HIS A 16 24.96 3.92 -7.90
C HIS A 16 24.31 2.55 -8.10
N ALA A 17 23.02 2.39 -7.72
CA ALA A 17 22.28 1.18 -7.97
C ALA A 17 22.24 0.82 -9.47
N ARG A 18 22.02 1.83 -10.32
CA ARG A 18 22.03 1.67 -11.79
C ARG A 18 23.39 1.25 -12.33
N SER A 19 24.49 1.75 -11.74
CA SER A 19 25.84 1.35 -12.12
C SER A 19 26.18 -0.09 -11.79
N LEU A 20 25.51 -0.65 -10.75
CA LEU A 20 25.66 -2.07 -10.35
C LEU A 20 24.75 -2.99 -11.17
N ASP A 21 23.54 -2.53 -11.49
CA ASP A 21 22.55 -3.30 -12.26
C ASP A 21 21.64 -2.33 -13.04
N ASN A 22 21.75 -2.38 -14.35
CA ASN A 22 20.95 -1.58 -15.27
C ASN A 22 19.73 -2.33 -15.85
N THR A 23 19.45 -3.55 -15.39
CA THR A 23 18.36 -4.40 -15.90
C THR A 23 17.09 -4.29 -15.07
N ARG A 24 17.20 -4.05 -13.77
CA ARG A 24 16.05 -3.91 -12.86
C ARG A 24 15.55 -2.47 -12.75
N LEU A 25 14.24 -2.33 -12.58
CA LEU A 25 13.64 -1.03 -12.33
C LEU A 25 14.00 -0.52 -10.93
N ILE A 26 14.28 0.78 -10.84
CA ILE A 26 14.54 1.46 -9.56
C ILE A 26 13.27 2.18 -9.12
N SER A 27 12.92 2.03 -7.86
CA SER A 27 11.81 2.74 -7.23
C SER A 27 12.13 3.07 -5.77
N ALA A 28 11.33 3.96 -5.18
CA ALA A 28 11.35 4.25 -3.75
C ALA A 28 9.96 4.70 -3.31
N ALA A 29 9.65 4.52 -2.01
CA ALA A 29 8.46 5.12 -1.41
C ALA A 29 8.62 6.64 -1.36
N LEU A 30 7.93 7.34 -2.27
CA LEU A 30 7.96 8.79 -2.40
C LEU A 30 7.08 9.46 -1.35
N GLU A 31 7.33 10.73 -1.11
CA GLU A 31 6.54 11.55 -0.20
C GLU A 31 5.13 11.76 -0.76
N VAL A 32 4.15 11.64 0.14
CA VAL A 32 2.75 11.97 -0.13
C VAL A 32 2.34 13.11 0.79
N HIS A 33 1.75 14.14 0.25
CA HIS A 33 1.19 15.24 1.04
C HIS A 33 -0.28 15.50 0.70
N GLY A 34 -0.94 16.26 1.55
CA GLY A 34 -2.31 16.75 1.32
C GLY A 34 -2.31 18.12 0.67
N ASP A 35 -3.51 18.57 0.28
CA ASP A 35 -3.78 19.93 -0.17
C ASP A 35 -4.85 20.55 0.74
N SER A 36 -5.33 21.74 0.38
CA SER A 36 -6.47 22.44 1.02
C SER A 36 -7.75 21.57 1.05
N ASN A 37 -7.94 20.74 0.03
CA ASN A 37 -8.96 19.69 0.05
C ASN A 37 -8.46 18.48 0.85
N PRO A 38 -9.08 18.11 1.98
CA PRO A 38 -8.63 17.01 2.84
C PRO A 38 -8.73 15.62 2.18
N ASN A 39 -9.40 15.52 1.03
CA ASN A 39 -9.51 14.27 0.27
C ASN A 39 -8.44 14.15 -0.81
N ASP A 40 -7.70 15.20 -1.13
CA ASP A 40 -6.64 15.15 -2.13
C ASP A 40 -5.34 14.67 -1.50
N LYS A 41 -4.69 13.73 -2.18
CA LYS A 41 -3.38 13.17 -1.86
C LYS A 41 -2.48 13.36 -3.08
N ILE A 42 -1.38 14.07 -2.90
CA ILE A 42 -0.52 14.51 -3.99
C ILE A 42 0.82 13.82 -3.88
N VAL A 43 1.29 13.27 -5.00
CA VAL A 43 2.64 12.74 -5.18
C VAL A 43 3.37 13.63 -6.19
N GLU A 44 4.26 14.48 -5.67
CA GLU A 44 5.10 15.43 -6.45
C GLU A 44 6.53 15.53 -5.91
N ASP A 45 7.04 14.45 -5.34
CA ASP A 45 8.39 14.34 -4.80
C ASP A 45 9.44 14.48 -5.94
N PRO A 46 10.36 15.45 -5.90
CA PRO A 46 11.38 15.64 -6.95
C PRO A 46 12.28 14.41 -7.19
N PHE A 47 12.38 13.49 -6.23
CA PHE A 47 13.12 12.26 -6.44
C PHE A 47 12.49 11.36 -7.51
N ALA A 48 11.22 11.57 -7.83
CA ALA A 48 10.54 10.86 -8.91
C ALA A 48 11.24 10.95 -10.26
N ASP A 49 12.01 12.02 -10.53
CA ASP A 49 12.74 12.18 -11.79
C ASP A 49 13.87 11.15 -11.95
N PHE A 50 14.40 10.62 -10.86
CA PHE A 50 15.55 9.72 -10.81
C PHE A 50 15.21 8.23 -10.67
N VAL A 51 13.93 7.88 -10.64
CA VAL A 51 13.44 6.51 -10.55
C VAL A 51 12.59 6.12 -11.75
N ASP A 52 12.42 4.83 -12.00
CA ASP A 52 11.69 4.32 -13.17
C ASP A 52 10.18 4.27 -12.94
N MET A 53 9.75 4.13 -11.68
CA MET A 53 8.35 4.03 -11.31
C MET A 53 8.08 4.76 -9.98
N ILE A 54 6.86 5.25 -9.86
CA ILE A 54 6.37 5.97 -8.69
C ILE A 54 5.83 4.95 -7.68
N ASN A 55 6.45 4.90 -6.51
CA ASN A 55 5.92 4.13 -5.40
C ASN A 55 5.62 5.05 -4.22
N PHE A 56 4.63 4.69 -3.42
CA PHE A 56 4.35 5.35 -2.15
C PHE A 56 3.63 4.39 -1.20
N ASN A 57 3.73 4.71 0.10
CA ASN A 57 2.99 4.04 1.15
C ASN A 57 1.67 4.79 1.39
N GLU A 58 0.56 4.07 1.50
CA GLU A 58 -0.73 4.66 1.83
C GLU A 58 -1.41 3.88 2.98
N TYR A 59 -2.04 4.60 3.87
CA TYR A 59 -2.73 4.03 5.02
C TYR A 59 -4.04 4.79 5.33
N VAL A 60 -4.73 5.23 4.27
CA VAL A 60 -6.08 5.79 4.39
C VAL A 60 -7.01 4.74 4.98
N GLY A 61 -7.80 5.16 5.96
CA GLY A 61 -8.67 4.28 6.71
C GLY A 61 -7.99 3.56 7.88
N TRP A 62 -6.65 3.68 8.03
CA TRP A 62 -5.93 3.14 9.18
C TRP A 62 -5.25 4.23 10.01
N TYR A 63 -4.34 5.01 9.47
CA TYR A 63 -3.71 6.14 10.13
C TYR A 63 -4.38 7.47 9.78
N ASP A 64 -5.14 7.51 8.71
CA ASP A 64 -5.82 8.69 8.21
C ASP A 64 -7.32 8.39 8.00
N GLY A 65 -8.10 8.64 9.05
CA GLY A 65 -9.54 8.46 9.07
C GLY A 65 -10.00 7.00 9.25
N LEU A 66 -11.24 6.76 8.83
CA LEU A 66 -11.90 5.44 8.81
C LEU A 66 -11.92 4.87 7.38
N PRO A 67 -12.20 3.56 7.18
CA PRO A 67 -12.22 2.94 5.86
C PRO A 67 -13.08 3.66 4.81
N GLU A 68 -14.19 4.27 5.21
CA GLU A 68 -15.07 5.05 4.30
C GLU A 68 -14.39 6.28 3.70
N LYS A 69 -13.26 6.73 4.26
CA LYS A 69 -12.47 7.82 3.65
C LYS A 69 -11.94 7.43 2.28
N CYS A 70 -11.61 6.16 2.06
CA CYS A 70 -11.15 5.65 0.76
C CYS A 70 -12.11 5.98 -0.39
N ASP A 71 -13.42 6.02 -0.13
CA ASP A 71 -14.42 6.29 -1.16
C ASP A 71 -14.31 7.70 -1.74
N ARG A 72 -13.73 8.64 -0.98
CA ARG A 72 -13.64 10.07 -1.29
C ARG A 72 -12.23 10.55 -1.64
N VAL A 73 -11.21 9.74 -1.39
CA VAL A 73 -9.82 10.14 -1.68
C VAL A 73 -9.60 10.24 -3.17
N ASN A 74 -8.94 11.32 -3.57
CA ASN A 74 -8.48 11.59 -4.91
C ASN A 74 -6.94 11.62 -4.93
N TRP A 75 -6.33 10.74 -5.74
CA TRP A 75 -4.88 10.67 -5.90
C TRP A 75 -4.44 11.52 -7.09
N ILE A 76 -3.53 12.46 -6.87
CA ILE A 76 -2.97 13.35 -7.87
C ILE A 76 -1.50 12.99 -8.06
N ILE A 77 -1.19 12.30 -9.15
CA ILE A 77 0.18 11.91 -9.49
C ILE A 77 0.72 12.91 -10.53
N ARG A 78 1.76 13.68 -10.15
CA ARG A 78 2.34 14.73 -11.01
C ARG A 78 3.32 14.21 -12.08
N TYR A 79 3.50 12.89 -12.16
CA TYR A 79 4.46 12.25 -13.05
C TYR A 79 3.76 11.27 -14.00
N ASN A 80 4.21 11.23 -15.25
CA ASN A 80 3.74 10.25 -16.23
C ASN A 80 4.64 8.99 -16.20
N LYS A 81 4.60 8.28 -15.06
CA LYS A 81 5.33 7.02 -14.83
C LYS A 81 4.39 5.96 -14.26
N PRO A 82 4.71 4.66 -14.41
CA PRO A 82 3.94 3.60 -13.73
C PRO A 82 3.88 3.83 -12.22
N VAL A 83 2.73 3.55 -11.62
CA VAL A 83 2.49 3.69 -10.18
C VAL A 83 2.31 2.33 -9.52
N MET A 84 3.02 2.10 -8.43
CA MET A 84 2.84 0.95 -7.57
C MET A 84 2.71 1.39 -6.11
N ILE A 85 1.78 0.80 -5.38
CA ILE A 85 1.66 1.04 -3.94
C ILE A 85 2.60 0.09 -3.21
N SER A 86 3.60 0.65 -2.55
CA SER A 86 4.64 -0.13 -1.86
C SER A 86 4.19 -0.67 -0.50
N GLU A 87 3.27 0.02 0.17
CA GLU A 87 2.62 -0.46 1.38
C GLU A 87 1.20 0.08 1.50
N PHE A 88 0.27 -0.76 1.97
CA PHE A 88 -1.06 -0.37 2.42
C PHE A 88 -1.61 -1.42 3.39
N GLY A 89 -2.67 -1.09 4.11
CA GLY A 89 -3.37 -2.08 4.93
C GLY A 89 -3.74 -1.60 6.32
N ALA A 90 -4.31 -2.51 7.11
CA ALA A 90 -4.74 -2.30 8.50
C ALA A 90 -4.33 -3.48 9.38
N GLY A 91 -4.30 -3.27 10.68
CA GLY A 91 -4.10 -4.34 11.65
C GLY A 91 -5.40 -5.07 11.98
N ALA A 92 -5.32 -6.41 12.10
CA ALA A 92 -6.38 -7.24 12.67
C ALA A 92 -5.76 -8.36 13.51
N LEU A 93 -6.36 -8.64 14.67
CA LEU A 93 -6.02 -9.82 15.45
C LEU A 93 -6.76 -11.01 14.84
N GLN A 94 -6.03 -12.04 14.45
CA GLN A 94 -6.61 -13.23 13.85
C GLN A 94 -7.61 -13.90 14.81
N GLY A 95 -8.82 -14.18 14.29
CA GLY A 95 -9.92 -14.74 15.06
C GLY A 95 -10.72 -13.71 15.89
N TYR A 96 -10.36 -12.44 15.87
CA TYR A 96 -11.16 -11.39 16.49
C TYR A 96 -12.20 -10.86 15.52
N HIS A 97 -13.47 -11.19 15.77
CA HIS A 97 -14.62 -10.82 14.95
C HIS A 97 -15.51 -9.82 15.68
N ALA A 98 -15.88 -8.74 14.97
CA ALA A 98 -16.73 -7.67 15.47
C ALA A 98 -17.37 -6.89 14.31
N ASP A 99 -18.09 -5.81 14.63
CA ASP A 99 -18.57 -4.86 13.62
C ASP A 99 -17.41 -4.30 12.76
N ARG A 100 -17.68 -4.02 11.47
CA ARG A 100 -16.69 -3.53 10.50
C ARG A 100 -16.01 -2.21 10.89
N LEU A 101 -16.55 -1.45 11.82
CA LEU A 101 -15.93 -0.22 12.34
C LEU A 101 -15.10 -0.47 13.60
N THR A 102 -15.12 -1.68 14.15
CA THR A 102 -14.32 -2.06 15.30
C THR A 102 -12.88 -2.34 14.87
N ARG A 103 -11.98 -1.39 15.19
CA ARG A 103 -10.54 -1.55 14.86
C ARG A 103 -10.00 -2.85 15.44
N TRP A 104 -9.06 -3.44 14.73
CA TRP A 104 -8.39 -4.71 15.02
C TRP A 104 -9.25 -5.95 14.78
N SER A 105 -10.54 -5.83 14.43
CA SER A 105 -11.32 -6.97 13.95
C SER A 105 -10.91 -7.36 12.54
N GLU A 106 -11.15 -8.61 12.14
CA GLU A 106 -10.92 -9.05 10.77
C GLU A 106 -11.88 -8.35 9.79
N GLU A 107 -13.10 -8.00 10.24
CA GLU A 107 -14.08 -7.25 9.46
C GLU A 107 -13.63 -5.83 9.15
N TYR A 108 -12.94 -5.16 10.09
CA TYR A 108 -12.34 -3.85 9.83
C TYR A 108 -11.25 -3.93 8.77
N GLN A 109 -10.35 -4.90 8.87
CA GLN A 109 -9.28 -5.11 7.89
C GLN A 109 -9.87 -5.45 6.53
N GLU A 110 -10.86 -6.33 6.47
CA GLU A 110 -11.57 -6.73 5.26
C GLU A 110 -12.24 -5.52 4.58
N ASP A 111 -13.02 -4.71 5.31
CA ASP A 111 -13.71 -3.52 4.78
C ASP A 111 -12.70 -2.50 4.22
N LEU A 112 -11.58 -2.28 4.93
CA LEU A 112 -10.52 -1.41 4.43
C LEU A 112 -9.96 -1.91 3.10
N TYR A 113 -9.62 -3.19 2.96
CA TYR A 113 -9.11 -3.75 1.71
C TYR A 113 -10.12 -3.64 0.57
N LYS A 114 -11.41 -3.92 0.84
CA LYS A 114 -12.50 -3.77 -0.14
C LYS A 114 -12.65 -2.35 -0.68
N ARG A 115 -12.28 -1.33 0.13
CA ARG A 115 -12.35 0.09 -0.27
C ARG A 115 -11.05 0.62 -0.85
N THR A 116 -9.91 0.16 -0.34
CA THR A 116 -8.59 0.59 -0.83
C THR A 116 -8.39 0.16 -2.29
N ILE A 117 -8.74 -1.06 -2.66
CA ILE A 117 -8.55 -1.56 -4.02
C ILE A 117 -9.26 -0.69 -5.08
N PRO A 118 -10.56 -0.38 -4.97
CA PRO A 118 -11.22 0.54 -5.89
C PRO A 118 -10.65 1.96 -5.86
N MET A 119 -10.26 2.47 -4.68
CA MET A 119 -9.62 3.78 -4.56
C MET A 119 -8.35 3.87 -5.39
N LEU A 120 -7.45 2.90 -5.26
CA LEU A 120 -6.18 2.85 -5.98
C LEU A 120 -6.38 2.60 -7.48
N SER A 121 -7.39 1.82 -7.85
CA SER A 121 -7.73 1.52 -9.25
C SER A 121 -8.18 2.75 -10.05
N LYS A 122 -8.53 3.85 -9.38
CA LYS A 122 -8.83 5.15 -10.05
C LYS A 122 -7.58 5.86 -10.56
N ILE A 123 -6.37 5.48 -10.11
CA ILE A 123 -5.12 6.08 -10.59
C ILE A 123 -4.83 5.56 -12.00
N PRO A 124 -4.78 6.41 -13.05
CA PRO A 124 -4.61 5.93 -14.43
C PRO A 124 -3.32 5.16 -14.66
N GLN A 125 -2.25 5.53 -13.96
CA GLN A 125 -0.93 4.90 -14.07
C GLN A 125 -0.74 3.68 -13.17
N PHE A 126 -1.78 3.27 -12.40
CA PHE A 126 -1.70 2.15 -11.47
C PHE A 126 -1.32 0.84 -12.16
N ARG A 127 -0.30 0.14 -11.62
CA ARG A 127 0.22 -1.12 -12.16
C ARG A 127 0.30 -2.24 -11.14
N GLY A 128 0.22 -1.93 -9.85
CA GLY A 128 0.28 -2.95 -8.81
C GLY A 128 0.33 -2.39 -7.41
N MET A 129 0.26 -3.29 -6.45
CA MET A 129 0.31 -2.97 -5.02
C MET A 129 0.86 -4.14 -4.21
N THR A 130 1.50 -3.82 -3.10
CA THR A 130 1.94 -4.78 -2.10
C THR A 130 1.36 -4.43 -0.74
N PRO A 131 0.65 -5.34 -0.08
CA PRO A 131 0.13 -5.07 1.25
C PRO A 131 1.26 -5.07 2.29
N TRP A 132 1.12 -4.31 3.32
CA TRP A 132 1.88 -4.45 4.54
C TRP A 132 1.01 -5.13 5.59
N ILE A 133 1.12 -6.48 5.75
CA ILE A 133 2.13 -7.39 5.22
C ILE A 133 1.53 -8.79 5.00
N LEU A 134 2.26 -9.72 4.42
CA LEU A 134 1.74 -11.08 4.18
C LEU A 134 1.39 -11.80 5.48
N ALA A 135 2.30 -11.81 6.48
CA ALA A 135 2.09 -12.52 7.74
C ALA A 135 2.40 -11.64 8.95
N ASP A 136 1.68 -11.86 10.05
CA ASP A 136 2.00 -11.24 11.34
C ASP A 136 3.43 -11.59 11.76
N PHE A 137 4.16 -10.62 12.31
CA PHE A 137 5.56 -10.82 12.71
C PHE A 137 5.86 -10.20 14.07
N ARG A 138 6.89 -10.72 14.75
CA ARG A 138 7.35 -10.20 16.03
C ARG A 138 7.83 -8.75 15.92
N SER A 139 7.23 -7.91 16.75
CA SER A 139 7.51 -6.47 16.83
C SER A 139 7.43 -6.03 18.29
N PRO A 140 8.50 -6.22 19.07
CA PRO A 140 8.45 -6.11 20.54
C PRO A 140 7.99 -4.76 21.10
N LYS A 141 8.09 -3.69 20.32
CA LYS A 141 7.62 -2.34 20.70
C LYS A 141 6.10 -2.15 20.55
N ARG A 142 5.38 -3.12 19.96
CA ARG A 142 3.92 -3.06 19.75
C ARG A 142 3.20 -3.80 20.89
N MET A 143 2.91 -3.06 21.95
CA MET A 143 2.49 -3.61 23.24
C MET A 143 1.02 -3.31 23.60
N LEU A 144 0.14 -3.08 22.61
CA LEU A 144 -1.29 -2.95 22.89
C LEU A 144 -1.80 -4.28 23.49
N PRO A 145 -2.22 -4.28 24.79
CA PRO A 145 -2.57 -5.52 25.49
C PRO A 145 -3.75 -6.26 24.83
N ASN A 146 -3.70 -7.59 24.82
CA ASN A 146 -4.72 -8.48 24.27
C ASN A 146 -4.96 -8.35 22.74
N ILE A 147 -4.22 -7.48 22.07
CA ILE A 147 -4.30 -7.28 20.62
C ILE A 147 -2.94 -7.53 19.98
N GLN A 148 -1.98 -6.70 20.30
CA GLN A 148 -0.65 -6.79 19.66
C GLN A 148 0.30 -7.69 20.43
N ASP A 149 0.47 -7.52 21.73
CA ASP A 149 1.31 -8.35 22.60
C ASP A 149 2.70 -8.65 22.01
N GLY A 150 3.35 -7.61 21.47
CA GLY A 150 4.67 -7.71 20.83
C GLY A 150 4.62 -8.23 19.39
N TRP A 151 3.48 -8.11 18.69
CA TRP A 151 3.34 -8.48 17.29
C TRP A 151 2.88 -7.30 16.43
N ASN A 152 3.34 -7.24 15.20
CA ASN A 152 2.69 -6.46 14.16
C ASN A 152 1.55 -7.29 13.59
N ARG A 153 0.31 -6.81 13.76
CA ARG A 153 -0.93 -7.50 13.36
C ARG A 153 -1.45 -7.08 11.99
N LYS A 154 -0.60 -6.49 11.14
CA LYS A 154 -1.00 -6.10 9.78
C LYS A 154 -0.93 -7.24 8.76
N GLY A 155 -0.55 -8.44 9.18
CA GLY A 155 -0.54 -9.62 8.31
C GLY A 155 -1.93 -9.94 7.75
N LEU A 156 -1.96 -10.45 6.54
CA LEU A 156 -3.11 -11.13 5.95
C LEU A 156 -3.25 -12.56 6.51
N ILE A 157 -2.14 -13.08 7.02
CA ILE A 157 -2.03 -14.38 7.68
C ILE A 157 -1.60 -14.15 9.12
N GLY A 158 -2.27 -14.78 10.06
CA GLY A 158 -1.93 -14.75 11.47
C GLY A 158 -0.61 -15.47 11.78
N GLN A 159 -0.06 -15.26 12.96
CA GLN A 159 1.20 -15.88 13.41
C GLN A 159 1.17 -17.42 13.44
N ASN A 160 -0.03 -17.99 13.41
CA ASN A 160 -0.29 -19.44 13.41
C ASN A 160 -0.56 -20.00 11.99
N GLY A 161 -0.37 -19.19 10.94
CA GLY A 161 -0.59 -19.58 9.56
C GLY A 161 -2.05 -19.51 9.07
N ILE A 162 -3.00 -19.06 9.91
CA ILE A 162 -4.40 -18.94 9.53
C ILE A 162 -4.61 -17.64 8.75
N GLN A 163 -5.28 -17.75 7.60
CA GLN A 163 -5.64 -16.62 6.75
C GLN A 163 -6.77 -15.80 7.39
N LYS A 164 -6.61 -14.48 7.38
CA LYS A 164 -7.65 -13.55 7.83
C LYS A 164 -8.56 -13.17 6.66
N LYS A 165 -9.73 -12.56 6.94
CA LYS A 165 -10.72 -12.21 5.92
C LYS A 165 -10.15 -11.36 4.76
N ALA A 166 -9.28 -10.40 5.06
CA ALA A 166 -8.66 -9.55 4.04
C ALA A 166 -7.75 -10.33 3.06
N PHE A 167 -7.23 -11.50 3.45
CA PHE A 167 -6.49 -12.38 2.55
C PHE A 167 -7.34 -12.75 1.32
N TYR A 168 -8.58 -13.12 1.54
CA TYR A 168 -9.48 -13.54 0.46
C TYR A 168 -9.87 -12.39 -0.46
N VAL A 169 -10.04 -11.18 0.08
CA VAL A 169 -10.28 -9.97 -0.74
C VAL A 169 -9.16 -9.76 -1.74
N LEU A 170 -7.90 -9.87 -1.30
CA LEU A 170 -6.76 -9.69 -2.16
C LEU A 170 -6.56 -10.86 -3.13
N GLN A 171 -6.81 -12.09 -2.68
CA GLN A 171 -6.78 -13.29 -3.52
C GLN A 171 -7.76 -13.17 -4.70
N ASP A 172 -8.99 -12.75 -4.44
CA ASP A 172 -10.02 -12.60 -5.47
C ASP A 172 -9.66 -11.48 -6.45
N PHE A 173 -9.11 -10.37 -5.96
CA PHE A 173 -8.60 -9.31 -6.81
C PHE A 173 -7.49 -9.80 -7.75
N TYR A 174 -6.51 -10.55 -7.25
CA TYR A 174 -5.43 -11.06 -8.09
C TYR A 174 -5.92 -12.11 -9.10
N LYS A 175 -6.84 -12.99 -8.72
CA LYS A 175 -7.47 -13.93 -9.67
C LYS A 175 -8.20 -13.21 -10.80
N MET A 176 -8.92 -12.14 -10.48
CA MET A 176 -9.58 -11.31 -11.48
C MET A 176 -8.55 -10.68 -12.43
N LYS A 177 -7.46 -10.11 -11.90
CA LYS A 177 -6.40 -9.50 -12.72
C LYS A 177 -5.66 -10.52 -13.58
N GLU A 178 -5.41 -11.69 -13.08
CA GLU A 178 -4.82 -12.79 -13.86
C GLU A 178 -5.71 -13.18 -15.05
N ALA A 179 -7.02 -13.32 -14.82
CA ALA A 179 -7.98 -13.61 -15.88
C ALA A 179 -8.04 -12.51 -16.94
N GLU A 180 -8.08 -11.23 -16.55
CA GLU A 180 -8.02 -10.08 -17.43
C GLU A 180 -6.75 -10.09 -18.32
N TYR A 181 -5.60 -10.38 -17.70
CA TYR A 181 -4.31 -10.44 -18.41
C TYR A 181 -4.28 -11.57 -19.43
N GLN A 182 -4.71 -12.79 -19.05
CA GLN A 182 -4.78 -13.95 -19.95
C GLN A 182 -5.73 -13.72 -21.13
N GLN A 183 -6.84 -12.99 -20.90
CA GLN A 183 -7.76 -12.64 -21.98
C GLN A 183 -7.14 -11.63 -22.95
N ALA A 184 -6.42 -10.63 -22.42
CA ALA A 184 -5.75 -9.62 -23.24
C ALA A 184 -4.62 -10.22 -24.11
N GLU A 185 -3.91 -11.25 -23.62
CA GLU A 185 -2.88 -11.95 -24.40
C GLU A 185 -3.46 -12.79 -25.55
N LYS A 186 -4.67 -13.32 -25.42
CA LYS A 186 -5.33 -14.11 -26.48
C LYS A 186 -5.85 -13.24 -27.66
N ILE A 187 -5.93 -11.92 -27.46
CA ILE A 187 -6.43 -10.96 -28.45
C ILE A 187 -5.28 -10.33 -29.27
N LYS A 188 -4.04 -10.51 -28.82
CA LYS A 188 -2.83 -10.07 -29.53
C LYS A 188 -2.35 -11.11 -30.53
#